data_045b093addf332f71c6dd1c0e474221e
#
_entry.id   045b093addf332f71c6dd1c0e474221e
#
_cell.length_a   1.000
_cell.length_b   1.000
_cell.length_c   1.000
_cell.angle_alpha   90.00
_cell.angle_beta   90.00
_cell.angle_gamma   90.00
#
_symmetry.space_group_name_H-M   'P 1'
#
loop_
_entity.id
_entity.type
_entity.pdbx_description
1 polymer ?
#
loop_
_entity_poly.entity_id
_entity_poly.type
_entity_poly.pdbx_seq_one_letter_code
_entity_poly.pdbx_strand_id
1 'polypeptide(L)'
;MIVSHAKKFIFVKTRKTSGTSMEVSLSQVCGPDDIITPISFEDELVRLDMGGTLPQNYAGLGEQRYRDMIKARKMKFLRARRRGKFFNHMPAVAIREHVGKKTYDDYFTFSIERHPYEKVVSHIYYHARGKKNWSFDKELERVLKKKYYVNYPTYSDGKKPIVDFIVNFDNMQEDLATLGDRLEFDIATHYPQTKHKFRTNRRPASELLSQKVKDQIYKNCRIEFDAMGYER
;
A
#
# COMPACT_ATOMS: atom_id res chain seq x y z
N MET A 1 5.05 -3.08 2.95
CA MET A 1 4.94 -4.54 2.68
C MET A 1 5.20 -5.33 3.96
N ILE A 2 4.60 -6.51 4.06
CA ILE A 2 4.81 -7.44 5.17
C ILE A 2 5.10 -8.83 4.59
N VAL A 3 6.06 -9.55 5.19
CA VAL A 3 6.22 -10.99 5.03
C VAL A 3 6.01 -11.59 6.41
N SER A 4 4.95 -12.35 6.60
CA SER A 4 4.70 -13.05 7.87
C SER A 4 5.09 -14.50 7.74
N HIS A 5 6.11 -14.89 8.48
CA HIS A 5 6.52 -16.29 8.64
C HIS A 5 5.58 -17.03 9.61
N ALA A 6 5.07 -16.28 10.59
CA ALA A 6 4.14 -16.83 11.59
C ALA A 6 2.80 -17.26 10.97
N LYS A 7 2.26 -16.46 10.05
CA LYS A 7 0.97 -16.70 9.37
C LYS A 7 1.12 -17.13 7.91
N LYS A 8 2.34 -17.30 7.41
CA LYS A 8 2.67 -17.72 6.03
C LYS A 8 1.96 -16.88 4.96
N PHE A 9 2.04 -15.56 5.07
CA PHE A 9 1.54 -14.66 4.03
C PHE A 9 2.56 -13.60 3.60
N ILE A 10 2.36 -13.06 2.39
CA ILE A 10 3.10 -11.92 1.85
C ILE A 10 2.12 -10.87 1.37
N PHE A 11 2.14 -9.69 2.00
CA PHE A 11 1.39 -8.52 1.53
C PHE A 11 2.26 -7.64 0.65
N VAL A 12 1.97 -7.62 -0.65
CA VAL A 12 2.60 -6.76 -1.65
C VAL A 12 1.85 -5.43 -1.71
N LYS A 13 2.45 -4.38 -1.16
CA LYS A 13 1.79 -3.09 -1.01
C LYS A 13 1.84 -2.24 -2.27
N THR A 14 0.70 -1.97 -2.86
CA THR A 14 0.48 -1.04 -3.97
C THR A 14 0.26 0.40 -3.50
N ARG A 15 0.21 1.34 -4.44
CA ARG A 15 0.07 2.78 -4.14
C ARG A 15 -1.39 3.21 -4.21
N LYS A 16 -1.83 4.01 -3.21
CA LYS A 16 -3.15 4.68 -3.16
C LYS A 16 -4.36 3.73 -3.11
N THR A 17 -4.15 2.58 -2.51
CA THR A 17 -5.12 1.47 -2.39
C THR A 17 -5.43 1.13 -0.93
N SER A 18 -5.27 2.07 -0.01
CA SER A 18 -5.41 1.83 1.45
C SER A 18 -4.39 0.86 2.07
N GLY A 19 -3.30 0.55 1.36
CA GLY A 19 -2.29 -0.40 1.82
C GLY A 19 -1.61 -0.04 3.17
N THR A 20 -1.71 1.21 3.64
CA THR A 20 -1.23 1.59 4.98
C THR A 20 -2.16 1.05 6.07
N SER A 21 -3.47 1.16 5.89
CA SER A 21 -4.46 0.58 6.80
C SER A 21 -4.30 -0.94 6.88
N MET A 22 -4.09 -1.59 5.72
CA MET A 22 -3.81 -3.03 5.65
C MET A 22 -2.55 -3.41 6.44
N GLU A 23 -1.44 -2.66 6.28
CA GLU A 23 -0.22 -2.95 7.05
C GLU A 23 -0.41 -2.76 8.56
N VAL A 24 -1.17 -1.76 8.97
CA VAL A 24 -1.47 -1.54 10.39
C VAL A 24 -2.30 -2.71 10.95
N SER A 25 -3.34 -3.13 10.22
CA SER A 25 -4.16 -4.26 10.61
C SER A 25 -3.35 -5.56 10.68
N LEU A 26 -2.69 -5.95 9.60
CA LEU A 26 -1.90 -7.19 9.52
C LEU A 26 -0.75 -7.25 10.53
N SER A 27 -0.18 -6.10 10.92
CA SER A 27 0.91 -6.08 11.89
C SER A 27 0.51 -6.55 13.28
N GLN A 28 -0.79 -6.65 13.59
CA GLN A 28 -1.28 -7.15 14.88
C GLN A 28 -1.12 -8.66 15.03
N VAL A 29 -1.02 -9.40 13.91
CA VAL A 29 -0.80 -10.86 13.91
C VAL A 29 0.62 -11.26 13.54
N CYS A 30 1.53 -10.29 13.46
CA CYS A 30 2.92 -10.53 13.11
C CYS A 30 3.76 -10.91 14.33
N GLY A 31 4.60 -11.93 14.18
CA GLY A 31 5.57 -12.41 15.17
C GLY A 31 6.94 -11.74 15.07
N PRO A 32 7.90 -12.16 15.92
CA PRO A 32 9.23 -11.56 16.01
C PRO A 32 10.10 -11.77 14.75
N ASP A 33 9.88 -12.84 14.00
CA ASP A 33 10.67 -13.17 12.81
C ASP A 33 10.09 -12.56 11.53
N ASP A 34 8.89 -11.95 11.62
CA ASP A 34 8.19 -11.37 10.47
C ASP A 34 8.88 -10.10 9.97
N ILE A 35 8.84 -9.88 8.66
CA ILE A 35 9.43 -8.70 8.02
C ILE A 35 8.35 -7.63 7.88
N ILE A 36 8.56 -6.48 8.50
CA ILE A 36 7.64 -5.36 8.46
C ILE A 36 8.38 -4.10 8.03
N THR A 37 8.03 -3.55 6.86
CA THR A 37 8.66 -2.32 6.37
C THR A 37 8.07 -1.06 7.01
N PRO A 38 8.90 0.00 7.20
CA PRO A 38 8.40 1.25 7.79
C PRO A 38 7.43 1.98 6.88
N ILE A 39 6.43 2.61 7.51
CA ILE A 39 5.47 3.54 6.91
C ILE A 39 5.76 4.99 7.33
N SER A 40 4.81 5.94 7.23
CA SER A 40 5.07 7.28 7.77
C SER A 40 5.06 7.25 9.30
N PHE A 41 5.75 8.22 9.91
CA PHE A 41 5.83 8.27 11.38
C PHE A 41 4.44 8.36 12.03
N GLU A 42 3.55 9.16 11.46
CA GLU A 42 2.18 9.32 11.92
C GLU A 42 1.39 8.01 11.83
N ASP A 43 1.60 7.25 10.75
CA ASP A 43 0.97 5.94 10.57
C ASP A 43 1.60 4.87 11.50
N GLU A 44 2.89 4.99 11.84
CA GLU A 44 3.52 4.13 12.85
C GLU A 44 2.96 4.37 14.26
N LEU A 45 2.58 5.61 14.59
CA LEU A 45 1.88 5.87 15.84
C LEU A 45 0.51 5.19 15.89
N VAL A 46 -0.24 5.21 14.77
CA VAL A 46 -1.49 4.46 14.65
C VAL A 46 -1.25 2.95 14.83
N ARG A 47 -0.20 2.41 14.19
CA ARG A 47 0.20 0.99 14.35
C ARG A 47 0.49 0.66 15.82
N LEU A 48 1.25 1.49 16.50
CA LEU A 48 1.58 1.32 17.92
C LEU A 48 0.32 1.35 18.80
N ASP A 49 -0.56 2.33 18.56
CA ASP A 49 -1.79 2.52 19.36
C ASP A 49 -2.79 1.37 19.17
N MET A 50 -2.76 0.72 18.00
CA MET A 50 -3.56 -0.47 17.71
C MET A 50 -2.89 -1.79 18.14
N GLY A 51 -1.77 -1.75 18.86
CA GLY A 51 -1.06 -2.94 19.33
C GLY A 51 -0.31 -3.71 18.23
N GLY A 52 -0.11 -3.10 17.06
CA GLY A 52 0.59 -3.73 15.96
C GLY A 52 2.11 -3.81 16.17
N THR A 53 2.73 -4.86 15.62
CA THR A 53 4.19 -5.03 15.62
C THR A 53 4.85 -3.93 14.80
N LEU A 54 5.80 -3.23 15.41
CA LEU A 54 6.56 -2.14 14.79
C LEU A 54 7.51 -2.67 13.71
N PRO A 55 7.98 -1.79 12.78
CA PRO A 55 8.90 -2.18 11.72
C PRO A 55 10.10 -2.97 12.23
N GLN A 56 10.36 -4.11 11.60
CA GLN A 56 11.43 -5.03 11.98
C GLN A 56 11.88 -5.89 10.81
N ASN A 57 13.07 -6.46 10.92
CA ASN A 57 13.67 -7.45 9.99
C ASN A 57 13.73 -6.98 8.52
N TYR A 58 13.55 -5.69 8.26
CA TYR A 58 13.68 -5.14 6.90
C TYR A 58 15.14 -4.83 6.52
N ALA A 59 16.09 -5.17 7.43
CA ALA A 59 17.53 -4.96 7.28
C ALA A 59 17.91 -3.50 6.94
N GLY A 60 17.29 -2.57 7.64
CA GLY A 60 17.57 -1.14 7.58
C GLY A 60 18.55 -0.72 8.69
N LEU A 61 19.49 0.16 8.36
CA LEU A 61 20.34 0.75 9.39
C LEU A 61 19.51 1.53 10.41
N GLY A 62 19.68 1.22 11.70
CA GLY A 62 19.01 1.93 12.79
C GLY A 62 17.59 1.46 13.06
N GLU A 63 17.19 0.24 12.71
CA GLU A 63 15.88 -0.35 13.02
C GLU A 63 15.50 -0.17 14.50
N GLN A 64 16.36 -0.58 15.42
CA GLN A 64 16.08 -0.46 16.85
C GLN A 64 15.87 1.01 17.25
N ARG A 65 16.74 1.90 16.80
CA ARG A 65 16.60 3.34 17.07
C ARG A 65 15.29 3.91 16.52
N TYR A 66 14.84 3.43 15.34
CA TYR A 66 13.57 3.85 14.75
C TYR A 66 12.38 3.38 15.59
N ARG A 67 12.40 2.13 16.06
CA ARG A 67 11.38 1.58 16.98
C ARG A 67 11.32 2.37 18.29
N ASP A 68 12.47 2.69 18.87
CA ASP A 68 12.56 3.46 20.12
C ASP A 68 11.99 4.88 19.94
N MET A 69 12.24 5.50 18.78
CA MET A 69 11.66 6.82 18.45
C MET A 69 10.13 6.75 18.32
N ILE A 70 9.59 5.69 17.70
CA ILE A 70 8.14 5.52 17.61
C ILE A 70 7.55 5.34 19.00
N LYS A 71 8.10 4.44 19.82
CA LYS A 71 7.66 4.19 21.20
C LYS A 71 7.72 5.46 22.07
N ALA A 72 8.76 6.26 21.93
CA ALA A 72 8.92 7.52 22.64
C ALA A 72 8.07 8.67 22.05
N ARG A 73 7.32 8.44 20.97
CA ARG A 73 6.54 9.45 20.20
C ARG A 73 7.37 10.69 19.80
N LYS A 74 8.68 10.50 19.56
CA LYS A 74 9.62 11.57 19.24
C LYS A 74 10.13 11.44 17.82
N MET A 75 9.68 12.32 16.92
CA MET A 75 10.22 12.41 15.57
C MET A 75 11.51 13.23 15.57
N LYS A 76 12.67 12.59 15.80
CA LYS A 76 13.98 13.19 15.55
C LYS A 76 14.64 12.45 14.37
N PHE A 77 14.72 13.10 13.21
CA PHE A 77 15.45 12.71 12.01
C PHE A 77 15.02 11.42 11.26
N LEU A 78 14.40 11.63 10.12
CA LEU A 78 14.02 10.65 9.08
C LEU A 78 15.17 9.78 8.51
N ARG A 79 16.40 9.93 8.95
CA ARG A 79 17.53 9.10 8.49
C ARG A 79 17.42 7.62 8.90
N ALA A 80 16.68 7.31 9.96
CA ALA A 80 16.45 5.93 10.40
C ALA A 80 15.53 5.13 9.45
N ARG A 81 14.80 5.81 8.56
CA ARG A 81 13.93 5.21 7.53
C ARG A 81 14.69 4.91 6.22
N ARG A 82 15.99 4.71 6.25
CA ARG A 82 16.75 4.35 5.05
C ARG A 82 16.28 3.00 4.52
N ARG A 83 16.26 2.88 3.18
CA ARG A 83 15.98 1.64 2.47
C ARG A 83 16.86 0.53 3.02
N GLY A 84 16.22 -0.46 3.63
CA GLY A 84 16.84 -1.71 3.96
C GLY A 84 16.80 -2.67 2.78
N LYS A 85 17.11 -3.92 3.06
CA LYS A 85 16.95 -5.04 2.12
C LYS A 85 15.50 -5.11 1.61
N PHE A 86 14.52 -4.86 2.52
CA PHE A 86 13.10 -4.73 2.19
C PHE A 86 12.63 -3.28 2.37
N PHE A 87 11.73 -2.82 1.52
CA PHE A 87 11.24 -1.43 1.54
C PHE A 87 9.76 -1.33 1.16
N ASN A 88 9.15 -0.22 1.55
CA ASN A 88 7.75 0.06 1.26
C ASN A 88 7.49 0.16 -0.25
N HIS A 89 6.43 -0.48 -0.74
CA HIS A 89 6.11 -0.64 -2.17
C HIS A 89 7.17 -1.42 -2.98
N MET A 90 7.83 -2.39 -2.36
CA MET A 90 8.75 -3.29 -3.05
C MET A 90 7.97 -4.17 -4.03
N PRO A 91 8.42 -4.32 -5.30
CA PRO A 91 7.76 -5.20 -6.25
C PRO A 91 7.81 -6.68 -5.82
N ALA A 92 6.77 -7.42 -6.16
CA ALA A 92 6.64 -8.85 -5.85
C ALA A 92 7.80 -9.70 -6.36
N VAL A 93 8.31 -9.39 -7.56
CA VAL A 93 9.51 -10.06 -8.12
C VAL A 93 10.71 -9.89 -7.19
N ALA A 94 10.97 -8.66 -6.72
CA ALA A 94 12.08 -8.39 -5.82
C ALA A 94 11.86 -9.01 -4.44
N ILE A 95 10.62 -9.03 -3.93
CA ILE A 95 10.30 -9.75 -2.69
C ILE A 95 10.64 -11.24 -2.84
N ARG A 96 10.19 -11.87 -3.94
CA ARG A 96 10.46 -13.28 -4.25
C ARG A 96 11.96 -13.60 -4.31
N GLU A 97 12.75 -12.72 -4.90
CA GLU A 97 14.22 -12.85 -4.94
C GLU A 97 14.84 -12.81 -3.55
N HIS A 98 14.32 -11.95 -2.67
CA HIS A 98 14.91 -11.74 -1.34
C HIS A 98 14.48 -12.78 -0.30
N VAL A 99 13.23 -13.26 -0.34
CA VAL A 99 12.75 -14.32 0.57
C VAL A 99 13.06 -15.73 0.04
N GLY A 100 13.43 -15.84 -1.24
CA GLY A 100 13.62 -17.10 -1.94
C GLY A 100 12.32 -17.62 -2.57
N LYS A 101 12.47 -18.25 -3.76
CA LYS A 101 11.33 -18.76 -4.56
C LYS A 101 10.45 -19.71 -3.73
N LYS A 102 11.06 -20.65 -3.00
CA LYS A 102 10.31 -21.61 -2.18
C LYS A 102 9.42 -20.93 -1.17
N THR A 103 9.95 -20.00 -0.38
CA THR A 103 9.17 -19.26 0.63
C THR A 103 8.04 -18.45 -0.03
N TYR A 104 8.32 -17.83 -1.17
CA TYR A 104 7.31 -17.04 -1.90
C TYR A 104 6.17 -17.91 -2.41
N ASP A 105 6.48 -19.07 -2.97
CA ASP A 105 5.49 -20.01 -3.53
C ASP A 105 4.71 -20.77 -2.44
N ASP A 106 5.30 -20.97 -1.25
CA ASP A 106 4.66 -21.67 -0.12
C ASP A 106 3.73 -20.74 0.69
N TYR A 107 3.88 -19.41 0.54
CA TYR A 107 3.12 -18.42 1.30
C TYR A 107 1.97 -17.86 0.47
N PHE A 108 0.85 -17.59 1.14
CA PHE A 108 -0.27 -16.90 0.50
C PHE A 108 0.10 -15.45 0.20
N THR A 109 0.10 -15.08 -1.07
CA THR A 109 0.53 -13.77 -1.54
C THR A 109 -0.67 -12.93 -1.97
N PHE A 110 -0.72 -11.66 -1.56
CA PHE A 110 -1.82 -10.79 -1.97
C PHE A 110 -1.43 -9.32 -2.06
N SER A 111 -2.27 -8.58 -2.78
CA SER A 111 -2.15 -7.15 -2.99
C SER A 111 -3.51 -6.47 -2.91
N ILE A 112 -3.56 -5.16 -3.10
CA ILE A 112 -4.81 -4.40 -3.21
C ILE A 112 -4.76 -3.59 -4.49
N GLU A 113 -5.85 -3.59 -5.26
CA GLU A 113 -5.99 -2.72 -6.42
C GLU A 113 -7.21 -1.82 -6.27
N ARG A 114 -7.15 -0.68 -6.92
CA ARG A 114 -8.19 0.35 -6.90
C ARG A 114 -8.35 0.95 -8.28
N HIS A 115 -9.57 1.40 -8.60
CA HIS A 115 -9.87 2.05 -9.88
C HIS A 115 -8.82 3.12 -10.23
N PRO A 116 -8.17 3.07 -11.42
CA PRO A 116 -7.05 3.95 -11.77
C PRO A 116 -7.37 5.45 -11.69
N TYR A 117 -8.59 5.88 -12.04
CA TYR A 117 -9.00 7.28 -11.89
C TYR A 117 -9.00 7.71 -10.42
N GLU A 118 -9.51 6.85 -9.54
CA GLU A 118 -9.52 7.08 -8.10
C GLU A 118 -8.10 7.14 -7.51
N LYS A 119 -7.18 6.31 -8.01
CA LYS A 119 -5.76 6.38 -7.63
C LYS A 119 -5.13 7.73 -8.00
N VAL A 120 -5.38 8.22 -9.22
CA VAL A 120 -4.86 9.52 -9.69
C VAL A 120 -5.37 10.65 -8.80
N VAL A 121 -6.68 10.74 -8.59
CA VAL A 121 -7.27 11.78 -7.72
C VAL A 121 -6.75 11.67 -6.28
N SER A 122 -6.65 10.45 -5.75
CA SER A 122 -6.05 10.22 -4.43
C SER A 122 -4.59 10.67 -4.33
N HIS A 123 -3.80 10.53 -5.39
CA HIS A 123 -2.43 11.07 -5.45
C HIS A 123 -2.41 12.60 -5.44
N ILE A 124 -3.30 13.24 -6.20
CA ILE A 124 -3.41 14.71 -6.26
C ILE A 124 -3.61 15.28 -4.85
N TYR A 125 -4.65 14.83 -4.15
CA TYR A 125 -4.94 15.31 -2.79
C TYR A 125 -3.85 14.95 -1.78
N TYR A 126 -3.21 13.80 -1.92
CA TYR A 126 -2.08 13.42 -1.07
C TYR A 126 -0.88 14.35 -1.25
N HIS A 127 -0.58 14.77 -2.47
CA HIS A 127 0.52 15.70 -2.75
C HIS A 127 0.18 17.16 -2.39
N ALA A 128 -1.11 17.50 -2.43
CA ALA A 128 -1.60 18.83 -2.06
C ALA A 128 -1.64 19.08 -0.54
N ARG A 129 -1.62 18.00 0.26
CA ARG A 129 -1.75 18.13 1.72
C ARG A 129 -0.71 19.09 2.31
N GLY A 130 -1.16 19.99 3.18
CA GLY A 130 -0.32 20.99 3.83
C GLY A 130 0.15 22.15 2.97
N LYS A 131 -0.24 22.19 1.68
CA LYS A 131 0.07 23.31 0.78
C LYS A 131 -1.06 24.33 0.83
N LYS A 132 -0.74 25.60 1.14
CA LYS A 132 -1.73 26.69 1.15
C LYS A 132 -2.24 27.05 -0.25
N ASN A 133 -1.34 27.14 -1.23
CA ASN A 133 -1.65 27.54 -2.62
C ASN A 133 -1.34 26.38 -3.57
N TRP A 134 -2.27 25.44 -3.68
CA TRP A 134 -2.15 24.33 -4.63
C TRP A 134 -3.19 24.43 -5.75
N SER A 135 -2.89 23.87 -6.90
CA SER A 135 -3.79 23.78 -8.02
C SER A 135 -3.99 22.32 -8.39
N PHE A 136 -5.25 21.93 -8.64
CA PHE A 136 -5.59 20.57 -9.06
C PHE A 136 -4.86 20.21 -10.35
N ASP A 137 -4.84 21.10 -11.34
CA ASP A 137 -4.22 20.84 -12.65
C ASP A 137 -2.70 20.67 -12.55
N LYS A 138 -2.02 21.49 -11.75
CA LYS A 138 -0.56 21.33 -11.52
C LYS A 138 -0.20 20.01 -10.85
N GLU A 139 -0.99 19.59 -9.85
CA GLU A 139 -0.75 18.30 -9.20
C GLU A 139 -1.17 17.13 -10.10
N LEU A 140 -2.22 17.28 -10.92
CA LEU A 140 -2.62 16.31 -11.94
C LEU A 140 -1.50 16.07 -12.95
N GLU A 141 -0.95 17.14 -13.54
CA GLU A 141 0.17 17.06 -14.47
C GLU A 141 1.36 16.31 -13.84
N ARG A 142 1.70 16.66 -12.61
CA ARG A 142 2.77 15.99 -11.85
C ARG A 142 2.50 14.49 -11.66
N VAL A 143 1.27 14.12 -11.29
CA VAL A 143 0.87 12.73 -11.07
C VAL A 143 0.93 11.94 -12.36
N LEU A 144 0.42 12.51 -13.47
CA LEU A 144 0.46 11.88 -14.79
C LEU A 144 1.89 11.66 -15.29
N LYS A 145 2.77 12.66 -15.12
CA LYS A 145 4.18 12.56 -15.48
C LYS A 145 4.92 11.47 -14.70
N LYS A 146 4.66 11.35 -13.40
CA LYS A 146 5.34 10.39 -12.53
C LYS A 146 4.81 8.96 -12.63
N LYS A 147 3.59 8.77 -13.16
CA LYS A 147 2.91 7.47 -13.32
C LYS A 147 2.87 6.58 -12.06
N TYR A 148 2.95 7.18 -10.87
CA TYR A 148 2.90 6.43 -9.60
C TYR A 148 1.55 5.76 -9.33
N TYR A 149 0.54 6.01 -10.16
CA TYR A 149 -0.78 5.38 -10.11
C TYR A 149 -0.84 4.03 -10.87
N VAL A 150 0.20 3.68 -11.62
CA VAL A 150 0.32 2.39 -12.29
C VAL A 150 0.87 1.39 -11.27
N ASN A 151 0.04 0.45 -10.86
CA ASN A 151 0.38 -0.52 -9.80
C ASN A 151 0.75 -1.91 -10.34
N TYR A 152 0.29 -2.26 -11.53
CA TYR A 152 0.51 -3.59 -12.12
C TYR A 152 1.95 -4.11 -12.00
N PRO A 153 2.99 -3.32 -12.26
CA PRO A 153 4.38 -3.78 -12.10
C PRO A 153 4.78 -4.10 -10.65
N THR A 154 3.96 -3.69 -9.66
CA THR A 154 4.25 -3.95 -8.25
C THR A 154 3.91 -5.39 -7.85
N TYR A 155 2.84 -5.97 -8.44
CA TYR A 155 2.35 -7.31 -8.09
C TYR A 155 2.42 -8.32 -9.24
N SER A 156 3.13 -8.01 -10.31
CA SER A 156 3.29 -8.86 -11.50
C SER A 156 4.76 -9.07 -11.86
N ASP A 157 5.00 -10.02 -12.74
CA ASP A 157 6.30 -10.23 -13.40
C ASP A 157 6.41 -9.49 -14.76
N GLY A 158 5.44 -8.61 -15.04
CA GLY A 158 5.28 -7.88 -16.29
C GLY A 158 4.42 -8.60 -17.33
N LYS A 159 4.17 -9.90 -17.18
CA LYS A 159 3.30 -10.70 -18.05
C LYS A 159 1.98 -11.04 -17.38
N LYS A 160 2.03 -11.48 -16.12
CA LYS A 160 0.87 -11.85 -15.31
C LYS A 160 1.07 -11.43 -13.85
N PRO A 161 -0.01 -11.28 -13.08
CA PRO A 161 0.09 -11.19 -11.62
C PRO A 161 0.82 -12.43 -11.08
N ILE A 162 1.67 -12.22 -10.08
CA ILE A 162 2.37 -13.27 -9.34
C ILE A 162 1.99 -13.27 -7.87
N VAL A 163 0.82 -12.73 -7.57
CA VAL A 163 0.14 -12.83 -6.28
C VAL A 163 -1.10 -13.70 -6.43
N ASP A 164 -1.48 -14.41 -5.36
CA ASP A 164 -2.61 -15.35 -5.36
C ASP A 164 -3.96 -14.64 -5.29
N PHE A 165 -4.00 -13.45 -4.65
CA PHE A 165 -5.24 -12.71 -4.46
C PHE A 165 -5.01 -11.19 -4.60
N ILE A 166 -5.98 -10.51 -5.21
CA ILE A 166 -5.99 -9.06 -5.35
C ILE A 166 -7.29 -8.53 -4.77
N VAL A 167 -7.21 -7.91 -3.59
CA VAL A 167 -8.33 -7.20 -2.96
C VAL A 167 -8.79 -6.07 -3.87
N ASN A 168 -10.05 -6.07 -4.25
CA ASN A 168 -10.65 -4.97 -4.99
C ASN A 168 -11.10 -3.86 -4.00
N PHE A 169 -10.54 -2.67 -4.15
CA PHE A 169 -10.88 -1.55 -3.27
C PHE A 169 -12.39 -1.22 -3.29
N ASP A 170 -13.06 -1.45 -4.41
CA ASP A 170 -14.48 -1.15 -4.56
C ASP A 170 -15.38 -2.21 -3.87
N ASN A 171 -14.85 -3.44 -3.66
CA ASN A 171 -15.48 -4.53 -2.90
C ASN A 171 -14.75 -4.79 -1.56
N MET A 172 -14.13 -3.76 -1.00
CA MET A 172 -13.19 -3.89 0.13
C MET A 172 -13.78 -4.70 1.31
N GLN A 173 -15.05 -4.51 1.63
CA GLN A 173 -15.66 -5.18 2.78
C GLN A 173 -15.75 -6.71 2.59
N GLU A 174 -16.18 -7.15 1.42
CA GLU A 174 -16.32 -8.56 1.09
C GLU A 174 -14.94 -9.24 0.96
N ASP A 175 -14.02 -8.57 0.26
CA ASP A 175 -12.67 -9.09 0.07
C ASP A 175 -11.85 -9.13 1.38
N LEU A 176 -12.10 -8.18 2.31
CA LEU A 176 -11.48 -8.24 3.65
C LEU A 176 -12.01 -9.40 4.48
N ALA A 177 -13.30 -9.75 4.37
CA ALA A 177 -13.86 -10.93 5.02
C ALA A 177 -13.21 -12.21 4.47
N THR A 178 -13.16 -12.37 3.13
CA THR A 178 -12.49 -13.50 2.46
C THR A 178 -11.03 -13.62 2.88
N LEU A 179 -10.31 -12.49 2.93
CA LEU A 179 -8.91 -12.46 3.36
C LEU A 179 -8.78 -12.80 4.85
N GLY A 180 -9.72 -12.34 5.67
CA GLY A 180 -9.78 -12.61 7.10
C GLY A 180 -9.95 -14.09 7.39
N ASP A 181 -10.86 -14.76 6.70
CA ASP A 181 -11.06 -16.22 6.80
C ASP A 181 -9.77 -16.97 6.40
N ARG A 182 -9.11 -16.53 5.32
CA ARG A 182 -7.86 -17.15 4.85
C ARG A 182 -6.71 -17.01 5.85
N LEU A 183 -6.62 -15.89 6.54
CA LEU A 183 -5.55 -15.58 7.50
C LEU A 183 -5.92 -15.92 8.95
N GLU A 184 -7.14 -16.41 9.19
CA GLU A 184 -7.68 -16.64 10.53
C GLU A 184 -7.53 -15.41 11.44
N PHE A 185 -7.94 -14.25 10.91
CA PHE A 185 -7.85 -12.96 11.59
C PHE A 185 -8.90 -11.98 11.07
N ASP A 186 -9.73 -11.43 11.95
CA ASP A 186 -10.74 -10.43 11.59
C ASP A 186 -10.10 -9.09 11.19
N ILE A 187 -9.69 -9.03 9.92
CA ILE A 187 -9.04 -7.83 9.35
C ILE A 187 -10.01 -6.65 9.36
N ALA A 188 -11.28 -6.86 9.08
CA ALA A 188 -12.27 -5.79 8.92
C ALA A 188 -12.44 -4.97 10.21
N THR A 189 -12.58 -5.63 11.36
CA THR A 189 -12.66 -4.98 12.69
C THR A 189 -11.39 -4.23 13.05
N HIS A 190 -10.24 -4.70 12.57
CA HIS A 190 -8.93 -4.12 12.88
C HIS A 190 -8.41 -3.19 11.77
N TYR A 191 -9.26 -2.75 10.84
CA TYR A 191 -8.87 -1.95 9.68
C TYR A 191 -9.03 -0.44 9.94
N PRO A 192 -7.95 0.31 10.25
CA PRO A 192 -8.05 1.73 10.54
C PRO A 192 -8.31 2.54 9.27
N GLN A 193 -9.15 3.54 9.35
CA GLN A 193 -9.37 4.49 8.27
C GLN A 193 -8.26 5.56 8.23
N THR A 194 -7.05 5.16 7.82
CA THR A 194 -5.94 6.10 7.65
C THR A 194 -6.14 6.95 6.39
N LYS A 195 -5.69 8.21 6.42
CA LYS A 195 -5.61 9.10 5.24
C LYS A 195 -6.92 9.44 4.51
N HIS A 196 -8.09 9.03 5.01
CA HIS A 196 -9.39 9.35 4.41
C HIS A 196 -9.70 10.86 4.40
N LYS A 197 -9.09 11.64 5.29
CA LYS A 197 -9.31 13.08 5.47
C LYS A 197 -8.60 13.95 4.41
N PHE A 198 -7.69 13.42 3.61
CA PHE A 198 -6.92 14.24 2.67
C PHE A 198 -7.72 14.66 1.44
N ARG A 199 -8.66 13.84 0.99
CA ARG A 199 -9.53 14.18 -0.14
C ARG A 199 -10.73 14.98 0.35
N THR A 200 -10.73 16.27 0.08
CA THR A 200 -11.81 17.21 0.47
C THR A 200 -12.99 17.20 -0.51
N ASN A 201 -12.71 17.05 -1.81
CA ASN A 201 -13.76 16.89 -2.83
C ASN A 201 -14.14 15.41 -2.97
N ARG A 202 -15.40 15.08 -2.66
CA ARG A 202 -15.93 13.70 -2.65
C ARG A 202 -16.60 13.27 -3.96
N ARG A 203 -16.66 14.15 -4.98
CA ARG A 203 -17.18 13.77 -6.30
C ARG A 203 -16.39 12.60 -6.87
N PRO A 204 -17.03 11.69 -7.64
CA PRO A 204 -16.33 10.60 -8.32
C PRO A 204 -15.14 11.10 -9.14
N ALA A 205 -14.06 10.34 -9.18
CA ALA A 205 -12.89 10.74 -9.94
C ALA A 205 -13.17 10.88 -11.44
N SER A 206 -14.12 10.10 -11.96
CA SER A 206 -14.59 10.18 -13.35
C SER A 206 -15.19 11.54 -13.71
N GLU A 207 -15.76 12.28 -12.74
CA GLU A 207 -16.28 13.63 -12.94
C GLU A 207 -15.22 14.74 -12.81
N LEU A 208 -14.12 14.46 -12.12
CA LEU A 208 -13.04 15.42 -11.90
C LEU A 208 -11.99 15.41 -13.00
N LEU A 209 -12.00 14.38 -13.86
CA LEU A 209 -11.01 14.17 -14.90
C LEU A 209 -11.63 14.38 -16.28
N SER A 210 -10.97 15.17 -17.14
CA SER A 210 -11.40 15.33 -18.54
C SER A 210 -11.25 14.03 -19.32
N GLN A 211 -12.00 13.87 -20.41
CA GLN A 211 -11.93 12.66 -21.26
C GLN A 211 -10.51 12.39 -21.75
N LYS A 212 -9.78 13.42 -22.19
CA LYS A 212 -8.37 13.30 -22.60
C LYS A 212 -7.48 12.70 -21.50
N VAL A 213 -7.70 13.10 -20.25
CA VAL A 213 -6.95 12.58 -19.09
C VAL A 213 -7.34 11.12 -18.81
N LYS A 214 -8.64 10.79 -18.88
CA LYS A 214 -9.13 9.42 -18.72
C LYS A 214 -8.51 8.48 -19.77
N ASP A 215 -8.47 8.88 -21.03
CA ASP A 215 -7.87 8.09 -22.11
C ASP A 215 -6.37 7.87 -21.88
N GLN A 216 -5.66 8.88 -21.39
CA GLN A 216 -4.24 8.74 -21.03
C GLN A 216 -4.05 7.76 -19.86
N ILE A 217 -4.90 7.84 -18.82
CA ILE A 217 -4.83 6.92 -17.67
C ILE A 217 -5.17 5.51 -18.13
N TYR A 218 -6.23 5.32 -18.92
CA TYR A 218 -6.62 4.04 -19.47
C TYR A 218 -5.47 3.39 -20.26
N LYS A 219 -4.83 4.16 -21.16
CA LYS A 219 -3.67 3.68 -21.92
C LYS A 219 -2.54 3.17 -21.02
N ASN A 220 -2.28 3.83 -19.88
CA ASN A 220 -1.22 3.46 -18.96
C ASN A 220 -1.59 2.31 -18.01
N CYS A 221 -2.89 2.13 -17.71
CA CYS A 221 -3.42 1.18 -16.74
C CYS A 221 -4.33 0.11 -17.39
N ARG A 222 -4.23 -0.11 -18.70
CA ARG A 222 -5.13 -1.00 -19.43
C ARG A 222 -5.25 -2.38 -18.77
N ILE A 223 -4.12 -2.96 -18.37
CA ILE A 223 -4.08 -4.28 -17.74
C ILE A 223 -4.83 -4.28 -16.40
N GLU A 224 -4.73 -3.20 -15.63
CA GLU A 224 -5.46 -3.06 -14.35
C GLU A 224 -6.97 -2.93 -14.59
N PHE A 225 -7.40 -2.18 -15.64
CA PHE A 225 -8.80 -2.11 -16.04
C PHE A 225 -9.34 -3.48 -16.43
N ASP A 226 -8.63 -4.18 -17.32
CA ASP A 226 -9.05 -5.48 -17.85
C ASP A 226 -9.07 -6.54 -16.74
N ALA A 227 -8.04 -6.59 -15.87
CA ALA A 227 -7.92 -7.59 -14.82
C ALA A 227 -8.93 -7.43 -13.68
N MET A 228 -9.34 -6.19 -13.39
CA MET A 228 -10.26 -5.89 -12.29
C MET A 228 -11.70 -5.63 -12.78
N GLY A 229 -11.96 -5.65 -14.07
CA GLY A 229 -13.28 -5.37 -14.64
C GLY A 229 -13.74 -3.92 -14.44
N TYR A 230 -12.81 -2.97 -14.33
CA TYR A 230 -13.17 -1.57 -14.13
C TYR A 230 -13.77 -0.93 -15.38
N GLU A 231 -14.79 -0.10 -15.20
CA GLU A 231 -15.37 0.71 -16.27
C GLU A 231 -14.45 1.89 -16.66
N ARG A 232 -14.55 2.34 -17.94
CA ARG A 232 -13.74 3.46 -18.48
C ARG A 232 -14.35 4.82 -18.14
#